data_161b8305b38b365759de67a83bb2619f
#
_entry.id   161b8305b38b365759de67a83bb2619f
#
_cell.length_a   1.000
_cell.length_b   1.000
_cell.length_c   1.000
_cell.angle_alpha   90.00
_cell.angle_beta   90.00
_cell.angle_gamma   90.00
#
_symmetry.space_group_name_H-M   'P 1'
#
loop_
_entity.id
_entity.type
_entity.pdbx_description
1 polymer ?
#
loop_
_entity_poly.entity_id
_entity_poly.type
_entity_poly.pdbx_seq_one_letter_code
_entity_poly.pdbx_strand_id
1 'polypeptide(L)'
;DPLWSRGIGDVYKRQAQLRPESVGSIHIKSADPLAGPSIRPNFLSAQIDRDSLVGGMKVARRIVGQLAMQRFIEAEVSPGAGVESDEQWLDFARRNGQTIYHPIGTCRMGSDAAAVTDVRLRVNGLTGLRVVDASVMPKMVSGNTQAAVMMVAERGAEMILEDAARGS
;
A
#
# COMPACT_ATOMS: atom_id res chain seq x y z
N ASP A 1 19.85 -6.04 6.71
CA ASP A 1 20.70 -5.31 5.77
C ASP A 1 19.92 -4.16 5.17
N PRO A 2 20.34 -2.90 5.34
CA PRO A 2 19.62 -1.80 4.74
C PRO A 2 19.75 -1.89 3.22
N LEU A 3 18.63 -2.13 2.55
CA LEU A 3 18.51 -2.32 1.10
C LEU A 3 18.85 -1.06 0.27
N TRP A 4 19.51 -0.06 0.84
CA TRP A 4 19.67 1.23 0.19
C TRP A 4 21.12 1.62 -0.16
N SER A 5 22.10 0.76 0.06
CA SER A 5 23.45 1.02 -0.44
C SER A 5 24.28 -0.24 -0.55
N ARG A 6 24.50 -0.72 -1.75
CA ARG A 6 25.52 -1.72 -2.08
C ARG A 6 26.66 -1.12 -2.90
N GLY A 7 26.99 0.14 -2.69
CA GLY A 7 28.10 0.79 -3.35
C GLY A 7 27.72 1.74 -4.49
N ILE A 8 28.68 2.53 -4.93
CA ILE A 8 28.55 3.46 -6.06
C ILE A 8 28.55 2.62 -7.34
N GLY A 9 27.40 2.54 -8.02
CA GLY A 9 27.27 1.81 -9.30
C GLY A 9 26.08 0.88 -9.41
N ASP A 10 25.41 0.53 -8.30
CA ASP A 10 24.21 -0.30 -8.35
C ASP A 10 22.98 0.52 -8.71
N VAL A 11 22.24 0.09 -9.74
CA VAL A 11 20.96 0.70 -10.12
C VAL A 11 19.82 -0.20 -9.66
N TYR A 12 18.97 0.33 -8.77
CA TYR A 12 17.77 -0.35 -8.31
C TYR A 12 16.53 0.12 -9.06
N LYS A 13 15.76 -0.85 -9.54
CA LYS A 13 14.40 -0.63 -10.04
C LYS A 13 13.41 -1.25 -9.07
N ARG A 14 12.45 -0.44 -8.60
CA ARG A 14 11.34 -0.91 -7.77
C ARG A 14 10.02 -0.66 -8.49
N GLN A 15 9.13 -1.64 -8.46
CA GLN A 15 7.78 -1.53 -8.97
C GLN A 15 6.80 -1.74 -7.82
N ALA A 16 5.69 -1.03 -7.88
CA ALA A 16 4.58 -1.21 -6.95
C ALA A 16 3.26 -1.16 -7.72
N GLN A 17 2.33 -2.04 -7.35
CA GLN A 17 0.94 -1.92 -7.78
C GLN A 17 0.32 -0.73 -7.05
N LEU A 18 -0.09 0.31 -7.81
CA LEU A 18 -0.61 1.54 -7.25
C LEU A 18 -2.09 1.45 -6.83
N ARG A 19 -2.85 0.51 -7.40
CA ARG A 19 -4.26 0.30 -7.08
C ARG A 19 -4.54 -1.16 -6.78
N PRO A 20 -3.99 -1.70 -5.66
CA PRO A 20 -4.21 -3.09 -5.31
C PRO A 20 -5.69 -3.35 -4.99
N GLU A 21 -6.18 -4.52 -5.40
CA GLU A 21 -7.50 -5.03 -5.05
C GLU A 21 -7.46 -6.13 -3.98
N SER A 22 -6.27 -6.63 -3.66
CA SER A 22 -6.09 -7.54 -2.53
C SER A 22 -6.40 -6.82 -1.23
N VAL A 23 -7.26 -7.43 -0.40
CA VAL A 23 -7.69 -6.87 0.88
C VAL A 23 -7.27 -7.80 2.01
N GLY A 24 -6.64 -7.22 3.01
CA GLY A 24 -6.27 -7.87 4.26
C GLY A 24 -7.22 -7.57 5.40
N SER A 25 -6.80 -7.92 6.61
CA SER A 25 -7.57 -7.63 7.83
C SER A 25 -6.65 -7.34 9.01
N ILE A 26 -7.16 -6.55 9.94
CA ILE A 26 -6.56 -6.33 11.27
C ILE A 26 -7.63 -6.52 12.34
N HIS A 27 -7.32 -7.31 13.38
CA HIS A 27 -8.23 -7.60 14.47
C HIS A 27 -7.49 -7.66 15.81
N ILE A 28 -8.16 -7.25 16.88
CA ILE A 28 -7.68 -7.51 18.24
C ILE A 28 -7.71 -9.01 18.52
N LYS A 29 -6.74 -9.50 19.30
CA LYS A 29 -6.64 -10.92 19.66
C LYS A 29 -7.23 -11.26 21.03
N SER A 30 -7.26 -10.29 21.92
CA SER A 30 -7.71 -10.45 23.30
C SER A 30 -8.14 -9.11 23.89
N ALA A 31 -8.66 -9.14 25.12
CA ALA A 31 -8.97 -7.93 25.90
C ALA A 31 -7.72 -7.27 26.50
N ASP A 32 -6.55 -7.90 26.44
CA ASP A 32 -5.29 -7.32 26.88
C ASP A 32 -4.86 -6.20 25.91
N PRO A 33 -4.82 -4.92 26.34
CA PRO A 33 -4.47 -3.79 25.49
C PRO A 33 -3.00 -3.81 25.01
N LEU A 34 -2.13 -4.61 25.66
CA LEU A 34 -0.73 -4.78 25.29
C LEU A 34 -0.51 -5.91 24.29
N ALA A 35 -1.52 -6.75 24.06
CA ALA A 35 -1.44 -7.81 23.05
C ALA A 35 -1.44 -7.22 21.64
N GLY A 36 -0.38 -7.47 20.86
CA GLY A 36 -0.30 -7.03 19.47
C GLY A 36 -1.49 -7.57 18.63
N PRO A 37 -2.04 -6.79 17.70
CA PRO A 37 -3.16 -7.22 16.88
C PRO A 37 -2.80 -8.37 15.92
N SER A 38 -3.81 -9.06 15.41
CA SER A 38 -3.68 -9.98 14.29
C SER A 38 -3.71 -9.17 13.00
N ILE A 39 -2.57 -9.08 12.32
CA ILE A 39 -2.45 -8.38 11.03
C ILE A 39 -2.28 -9.41 9.94
N ARG A 40 -3.18 -9.40 8.96
CA ARG A 40 -3.16 -10.30 7.79
C ARG A 40 -3.21 -9.44 6.52
N PRO A 41 -2.07 -9.10 5.92
CA PRO A 41 -2.03 -8.22 4.73
C PRO A 41 -2.69 -8.85 3.50
N ASN A 42 -2.64 -10.17 3.35
CA ASN A 42 -3.24 -10.93 2.24
C ASN A 42 -2.77 -10.44 0.85
N PHE A 43 -1.49 -10.05 0.73
CA PHE A 43 -0.91 -9.55 -0.52
C PHE A 43 -1.08 -10.56 -1.66
N LEU A 44 -1.27 -10.03 -2.88
CA LEU A 44 -1.37 -10.82 -4.12
C LEU A 44 -2.51 -11.87 -4.11
N SER A 45 -3.55 -11.67 -3.29
CA SER A 45 -4.73 -12.55 -3.30
C SER A 45 -5.60 -12.32 -4.55
N ALA A 46 -5.73 -11.08 -5.01
CA ALA A 46 -6.43 -10.73 -6.23
C ALA A 46 -5.59 -11.05 -7.49
N GLN A 47 -6.22 -11.60 -8.55
CA GLN A 47 -5.53 -11.93 -9.80
C GLN A 47 -4.95 -10.69 -10.46
N ILE A 48 -5.72 -9.60 -10.51
CA ILE A 48 -5.30 -8.34 -11.12
C ILE A 48 -4.00 -7.80 -10.51
N ASP A 49 -3.77 -8.00 -9.20
CA ASP A 49 -2.55 -7.56 -8.53
C ASP A 49 -1.35 -8.40 -8.95
N ARG A 50 -1.56 -9.72 -9.10
CA ARG A 50 -0.52 -10.63 -9.61
C ARG A 50 -0.13 -10.26 -11.04
N ASP A 51 -1.10 -10.09 -11.92
CA ASP A 51 -0.89 -9.77 -13.33
C ASP A 51 -0.20 -8.41 -13.50
N SER A 52 -0.67 -7.40 -12.76
CA SER A 52 -0.06 -6.07 -12.76
C SER A 52 1.39 -6.08 -12.28
N LEU A 53 1.69 -6.81 -11.21
CA LEU A 53 3.04 -6.86 -10.65
C LEU A 53 3.99 -7.60 -11.60
N VAL A 54 3.58 -8.75 -12.12
CA VAL A 54 4.36 -9.53 -13.11
C VAL A 54 4.58 -8.71 -14.38
N GLY A 55 3.52 -8.08 -14.89
CA GLY A 55 3.61 -7.20 -16.06
C GLY A 55 4.56 -6.03 -15.83
N GLY A 56 4.51 -5.40 -14.66
CA GLY A 56 5.39 -4.30 -14.28
C GLY A 56 6.86 -4.72 -14.23
N MET A 57 7.17 -5.89 -13.66
CA MET A 57 8.54 -6.43 -13.63
C MET A 57 9.08 -6.72 -15.03
N LYS A 58 8.27 -7.32 -15.91
CA LYS A 58 8.62 -7.56 -17.31
C LYS A 58 8.88 -6.25 -18.09
N VAL A 59 8.05 -5.22 -17.85
CA VAL A 59 8.27 -3.88 -18.44
C VAL A 59 9.61 -3.29 -17.94
N ALA A 60 9.90 -3.41 -16.65
CA ALA A 60 11.18 -2.92 -16.11
C ALA A 60 12.38 -3.62 -16.80
N ARG A 61 12.34 -4.95 -16.95
CA ARG A 61 13.39 -5.71 -17.65
C ARG A 61 13.52 -5.23 -19.11
N ARG A 62 12.42 -4.99 -19.82
CA ARG A 62 12.48 -4.44 -21.18
C ARG A 62 13.11 -3.05 -21.25
N ILE A 63 12.84 -2.19 -20.26
CA ILE A 63 13.43 -0.84 -20.21
C ILE A 63 14.94 -0.93 -20.02
N VAL A 64 15.41 -1.72 -19.06
CA VAL A 64 16.86 -1.86 -18.81
C VAL A 64 17.56 -2.60 -19.94
N GLY A 65 16.88 -3.46 -20.67
CA GLY A 65 17.39 -4.17 -21.85
C GLY A 65 17.50 -3.32 -23.13
N GLN A 66 17.10 -2.03 -23.13
CA GLN A 66 17.23 -1.16 -24.30
C GLN A 66 18.71 -0.82 -24.59
N LEU A 67 19.06 -0.68 -25.87
CA LEU A 67 20.43 -0.37 -26.33
C LEU A 67 21.04 0.84 -25.58
N ALA A 68 20.26 1.88 -25.34
CA ALA A 68 20.72 3.06 -24.63
C ALA A 68 21.16 2.76 -23.17
N MET A 69 20.61 1.70 -22.56
CA MET A 69 20.92 1.29 -21.19
C MET A 69 22.07 0.27 -21.11
N GLN A 70 22.29 -0.52 -22.15
CA GLN A 70 23.25 -1.63 -22.12
C GLN A 70 24.67 -1.19 -21.78
N ARG A 71 25.10 0.02 -22.18
CA ARG A 71 26.42 0.57 -21.83
C ARG A 71 26.63 0.81 -20.33
N PHE A 72 25.56 0.79 -19.53
CA PHE A 72 25.58 1.01 -18.08
C PHE A 72 25.31 -0.26 -17.28
N ILE A 73 24.96 -1.36 -17.95
CA ILE A 73 24.49 -2.59 -17.30
C ILE A 73 25.41 -3.74 -17.71
N GLU A 74 26.10 -4.31 -16.74
CA GLU A 74 26.96 -5.48 -16.96
C GLU A 74 26.13 -6.77 -16.92
N ALA A 75 25.26 -6.91 -15.93
CA ALA A 75 24.42 -8.09 -15.76
C ALA A 75 23.13 -7.77 -14.97
N GLU A 76 22.10 -8.60 -15.18
CA GLU A 76 20.93 -8.64 -14.32
C GLU A 76 21.23 -9.51 -13.10
N VAL A 77 21.35 -8.91 -11.91
CA VAL A 77 21.66 -9.61 -10.67
C VAL A 77 20.40 -10.22 -10.05
N SER A 78 19.28 -9.52 -10.11
CA SER A 78 18.01 -9.96 -9.52
C SER A 78 16.83 -9.46 -10.37
N PRO A 79 15.90 -10.33 -10.71
CA PRO A 79 15.76 -11.75 -10.35
C PRO A 79 16.74 -12.70 -11.03
N GLY A 80 17.51 -12.24 -12.02
CA GLY A 80 18.39 -13.02 -12.85
C GLY A 80 17.72 -13.55 -14.12
N ALA A 81 18.54 -13.78 -15.17
CA ALA A 81 18.08 -14.12 -16.51
C ALA A 81 17.22 -15.41 -16.60
N GLY A 82 17.36 -16.31 -15.63
CA GLY A 82 16.59 -17.57 -15.58
C GLY A 82 15.12 -17.43 -15.18
N VAL A 83 14.66 -16.24 -14.78
CA VAL A 83 13.26 -15.98 -14.47
C VAL A 83 12.55 -15.50 -15.75
N GLU A 84 11.76 -16.38 -16.39
CA GLU A 84 11.14 -16.14 -17.69
C GLU A 84 9.61 -16.27 -17.64
N SER A 85 9.09 -17.35 -17.04
CA SER A 85 7.64 -17.60 -16.99
C SER A 85 6.93 -16.73 -15.96
N ASP A 86 5.62 -16.50 -16.14
CA ASP A 86 4.78 -15.73 -15.22
C ASP A 86 4.77 -16.33 -13.82
N GLU A 87 4.81 -17.65 -13.73
CA GLU A 87 4.88 -18.37 -12.46
C GLU A 87 6.21 -18.11 -11.74
N GLN A 88 7.32 -18.11 -12.46
CA GLN A 88 8.62 -17.79 -11.90
C GLN A 88 8.71 -16.32 -11.45
N TRP A 89 8.15 -15.39 -12.21
CA TRP A 89 8.04 -13.99 -11.81
C TRP A 89 7.20 -13.81 -10.56
N LEU A 90 6.05 -14.49 -10.48
CA LEU A 90 5.18 -14.42 -9.31
C LEU A 90 5.84 -15.03 -8.08
N ASP A 91 6.54 -16.15 -8.24
CA ASP A 91 7.28 -16.81 -7.17
C ASP A 91 8.43 -15.91 -6.67
N PHE A 92 9.17 -15.28 -7.58
CA PHE A 92 10.16 -14.27 -7.23
C PHE A 92 9.53 -13.11 -6.43
N ALA A 93 8.39 -12.58 -6.88
CA ALA A 93 7.69 -11.51 -6.18
C ALA A 93 7.25 -11.91 -4.77
N ARG A 94 6.77 -13.14 -4.58
CA ARG A 94 6.37 -13.66 -3.26
C ARG A 94 7.53 -13.79 -2.29
N ARG A 95 8.70 -14.18 -2.78
CA ARG A 95 9.89 -14.36 -1.92
C ARG A 95 10.66 -13.07 -1.64
N ASN A 96 10.61 -12.10 -2.54
CA ASN A 96 11.45 -10.89 -2.49
C ASN A 96 10.65 -9.60 -2.40
N GLY A 97 9.32 -9.66 -2.57
CA GLY A 97 8.44 -8.50 -2.50
C GLY A 97 8.35 -7.93 -1.09
N GLN A 98 8.20 -6.62 -1.01
CA GLN A 98 8.05 -5.89 0.24
C GLN A 98 6.89 -4.91 0.12
N THR A 99 6.30 -4.56 1.25
CA THR A 99 5.37 -3.43 1.30
C THR A 99 6.12 -2.11 1.04
N ILE A 100 5.43 -1.14 0.44
CA ILE A 100 5.93 0.24 0.34
C ILE A 100 5.45 1.11 1.52
N TYR A 101 4.91 0.48 2.57
CA TYR A 101 4.51 1.10 3.83
C TYR A 101 3.41 2.17 3.69
N HIS A 102 2.46 1.92 2.81
CA HIS A 102 1.28 2.78 2.61
C HIS A 102 -0.03 2.03 2.91
N PRO A 103 -0.22 1.48 4.13
CA PRO A 103 -1.48 0.83 4.48
C PRO A 103 -2.62 1.84 4.57
N ILE A 104 -3.82 1.42 4.13
CA ILE A 104 -5.05 2.21 4.22
C ILE A 104 -6.23 1.31 4.61
N GLY A 105 -7.38 1.89 4.89
CA GLY A 105 -8.67 1.21 4.87
C GLY A 105 -9.06 0.45 6.13
N THR A 106 -8.21 0.37 7.16
CA THR A 106 -8.52 -0.36 8.41
C THR A 106 -9.64 0.29 9.24
N CYS A 107 -9.90 1.60 9.02
CA CYS A 107 -11.03 2.34 9.57
C CYS A 107 -11.80 3.03 8.43
N ARG A 108 -12.00 2.33 7.29
CA ARG A 108 -12.51 2.96 6.07
C ARG A 108 -13.81 3.71 6.29
N MET A 109 -13.93 4.87 5.65
CA MET A 109 -15.17 5.63 5.60
C MET A 109 -16.15 5.02 4.59
N GLY A 110 -17.42 5.20 4.84
CA GLY A 110 -18.48 4.77 3.94
C GLY A 110 -19.87 4.93 4.54
N SER A 111 -20.88 4.56 3.75
CA SER A 111 -22.28 4.55 4.16
C SER A 111 -22.85 3.14 4.33
N ASP A 112 -22.07 2.10 4.05
CA ASP A 112 -22.47 0.71 4.21
C ASP A 112 -22.16 0.17 5.62
N ALA A 113 -22.78 -0.95 5.98
CA ALA A 113 -22.69 -1.55 7.31
C ALA A 113 -21.26 -1.99 7.72
N ALA A 114 -20.33 -2.14 6.79
CA ALA A 114 -18.95 -2.50 7.07
C ALA A 114 -18.02 -1.27 7.17
N ALA A 115 -18.54 -0.05 6.99
CA ALA A 115 -17.77 1.18 7.20
C ALA A 115 -17.53 1.39 8.71
N VAL A 116 -16.29 1.72 9.06
CA VAL A 116 -15.92 2.04 10.45
C VAL A 116 -16.23 3.50 10.78
N THR A 117 -16.07 4.40 9.82
CA THR A 117 -16.39 5.81 9.96
C THR A 117 -17.41 6.26 8.91
N ASP A 118 -18.17 7.29 9.23
CA ASP A 118 -19.00 7.99 8.26
C ASP A 118 -18.14 8.93 7.37
N VAL A 119 -18.81 9.62 6.43
CA VAL A 119 -18.15 10.58 5.53
C VAL A 119 -17.65 11.85 6.21
N ARG A 120 -18.02 12.07 7.49
CA ARG A 120 -17.46 13.11 8.34
C ARG A 120 -16.41 12.58 9.30
N LEU A 121 -15.87 11.38 9.03
CA LEU A 121 -14.81 10.71 9.79
C LEU A 121 -15.18 10.37 11.25
N ARG A 122 -16.46 10.36 11.59
CA ARG A 122 -16.95 9.97 12.92
C ARG A 122 -17.08 8.45 12.98
N VAL A 123 -16.65 7.86 14.08
CA VAL A 123 -16.75 6.40 14.27
C VAL A 123 -18.23 5.99 14.43
N ASN A 124 -18.68 5.06 13.59
CA ASN A 124 -20.05 4.58 13.61
C ASN A 124 -20.37 3.90 14.96
N GLY A 125 -21.51 4.24 15.55
CA GLY A 125 -21.98 3.69 16.82
C GLY A 125 -21.33 4.30 18.08
N LEU A 126 -20.42 5.26 17.95
CA LEU A 126 -19.81 6.00 19.05
C LEU A 126 -20.01 7.51 18.89
N THR A 127 -20.10 8.22 20.01
CA THR A 127 -20.16 9.68 20.03
C THR A 127 -18.82 10.27 20.45
N GLY A 128 -18.46 11.44 19.89
CA GLY A 128 -17.25 12.16 20.28
C GLY A 128 -15.93 11.57 19.79
N LEU A 129 -15.96 10.54 18.93
CA LEU A 129 -14.76 9.90 18.41
C LEU A 129 -14.68 10.00 16.88
N ARG A 130 -13.48 10.33 16.39
CA ARG A 130 -13.14 10.37 14.94
C ARG A 130 -11.85 9.63 14.68
N VAL A 131 -11.69 9.17 13.43
CA VAL A 131 -10.41 8.72 12.89
C VAL A 131 -10.06 9.64 11.73
N VAL A 132 -8.85 10.22 11.74
CA VAL A 132 -8.41 11.23 10.76
C VAL A 132 -6.99 10.90 10.29
N ASP A 133 -6.86 9.81 9.57
CA ASP A 133 -5.58 9.33 9.02
C ASP A 133 -5.81 8.47 7.75
N ALA A 134 -4.75 7.84 7.24
CA ALA A 134 -4.82 7.00 6.05
C ALA A 134 -5.81 5.82 6.17
N SER A 135 -6.11 5.36 7.39
CA SER A 135 -7.00 4.21 7.61
C SER A 135 -8.44 4.45 7.17
N VAL A 136 -8.87 5.73 7.08
CA VAL A 136 -10.22 6.07 6.62
C VAL A 136 -10.39 5.97 5.10
N MET A 137 -9.31 5.91 4.34
CA MET A 137 -9.36 5.86 2.87
C MET A 137 -9.97 4.53 2.40
N PRO A 138 -11.08 4.53 1.63
CA PRO A 138 -11.75 3.30 1.21
C PRO A 138 -11.04 2.59 0.05
N LYS A 139 -10.20 3.32 -0.72
CA LYS A 139 -9.42 2.80 -1.85
C LYS A 139 -8.06 3.48 -1.92
N MET A 140 -7.07 2.74 -2.41
CA MET A 140 -5.73 3.26 -2.64
C MET A 140 -5.74 4.31 -3.76
N VAL A 141 -5.02 5.40 -3.53
CA VAL A 141 -4.72 6.42 -4.55
C VAL A 141 -3.62 5.92 -5.50
N SER A 142 -3.56 6.50 -6.71
CA SER A 142 -2.55 6.13 -7.72
C SER A 142 -1.20 6.79 -7.46
N GLY A 143 -0.65 6.58 -6.26
CA GLY A 143 0.63 7.17 -5.86
C GLY A 143 0.89 6.96 -4.38
N ASN A 144 1.94 7.61 -3.87
CA ASN A 144 2.22 7.64 -2.44
C ASN A 144 1.09 8.36 -1.70
N THR A 145 0.77 7.89 -0.50
CA THR A 145 -0.42 8.32 0.25
C THR A 145 -0.29 9.68 0.94
N GLN A 146 0.91 10.26 1.03
CA GLN A 146 1.19 11.46 1.81
C GLN A 146 0.25 12.62 1.48
N ALA A 147 0.11 12.99 0.20
CA ALA A 147 -0.74 14.10 -0.20
C ALA A 147 -2.23 13.85 0.14
N ALA A 148 -2.70 12.61 -0.06
CA ALA A 148 -4.07 12.24 0.29
C ALA A 148 -4.31 12.28 1.81
N VAL A 149 -3.33 11.84 2.61
CA VAL A 149 -3.40 11.90 4.08
C VAL A 149 -3.43 13.35 4.58
N MET A 150 -2.62 14.23 4.00
CA MET A 150 -2.65 15.66 4.33
C MET A 150 -4.02 16.28 4.02
N MET A 151 -4.61 15.96 2.86
CA MET A 151 -5.95 16.40 2.50
C MET A 151 -7.02 15.87 3.47
N VAL A 152 -6.94 14.59 3.87
CA VAL A 152 -7.83 14.00 4.87
C VAL A 152 -7.70 14.72 6.21
N ALA A 153 -6.48 15.02 6.65
CA ALA A 153 -6.21 15.72 7.89
C ALA A 153 -6.77 17.15 7.89
N GLU A 154 -6.53 17.90 6.83
CA GLU A 154 -7.05 19.27 6.65
C GLU A 154 -8.57 19.28 6.66
N ARG A 155 -9.19 18.43 5.84
CA ARG A 155 -10.66 18.34 5.80
C ARG A 155 -11.26 17.83 7.11
N GLY A 156 -10.58 16.94 7.80
CA GLY A 156 -10.98 16.45 9.13
C GLY A 156 -10.96 17.56 10.18
N ALA A 157 -9.93 18.41 10.16
CA ALA A 157 -9.83 19.58 11.04
C ALA A 157 -10.97 20.56 10.80
N GLU A 158 -11.28 20.88 9.54
CA GLU A 158 -12.44 21.72 9.20
C GLU A 158 -13.75 21.15 9.74
N MET A 159 -13.99 19.84 9.54
CA MET A 159 -15.21 19.19 10.02
C MET A 159 -15.33 19.23 11.55
N ILE A 160 -14.21 19.12 12.28
CA ILE A 160 -14.19 19.22 13.74
C ILE A 160 -14.57 20.64 14.18
N LEU A 161 -14.01 21.67 13.54
CA LEU A 161 -14.31 23.08 13.83
C LEU A 161 -15.78 23.42 13.50
N GLU A 162 -16.29 22.94 12.36
CA GLU A 162 -17.68 23.11 11.97
C GLU A 162 -18.66 22.51 13.03
N ASP A 163 -18.35 21.29 13.52
CA ASP A 163 -19.21 20.62 14.51
C ASP A 163 -19.12 21.30 15.88
N ALA A 164 -17.92 21.74 16.29
CA ALA A 164 -17.76 22.52 17.52
C ALA A 164 -18.55 23.86 17.49
N ALA A 165 -18.55 24.53 16.35
CA ALA A 165 -19.30 25.77 16.17
C ALA A 165 -20.84 25.58 16.20
N ARG A 166 -21.31 24.36 15.88
CA ARG A 166 -22.75 23.99 15.92
C ARG A 166 -23.21 23.48 17.29
N GLY A 167 -22.28 23.29 18.24
CA GLY A 167 -22.60 22.79 19.59
C GLY A 167 -22.90 21.28 19.61
N SER A 168 -22.43 20.54 18.67
CA SER A 168 -22.66 19.09 18.52
C SER A 168 -21.41 18.27 18.76
#